data_c0890b7bd0980d6ed86450cb8f421162
#
_entry.id   c0890b7bd0980d6ed86450cb8f421162
#
_cell.length_a   1.000
_cell.length_b   1.000
_cell.length_c   1.000
_cell.angle_alpha   90.00
_cell.angle_beta   90.00
_cell.angle_gamma   90.00
#
_symmetry.space_group_name_H-M   'P 1'
#
loop_
_entity.id
_entity.type
_entity.pdbx_description
1 polymer ?
#
loop_
_entity_poly.entity_id
_entity_poly.type
_entity_poly.pdbx_seq_one_letter_code
_entity_poly.pdbx_strand_id
1 'polypeptide(L)'
;MGDSLARIRAFHTDARQDAGFQIDKVQRGENPDEWKSMKTIGKGVREIRIRETSGHYRVIYLSNLKDVVVVLHAFQKTTLKTRKSDIDLARNRLLAMAYQDDR
;
A
#
# COMPACT_ATOMS: atom_id res chain seq x y z
N MET A 1 7.06 2.88 -4.10
CA MET A 1 7.81 4.15 -4.05
C MET A 1 8.72 4.17 -2.83
N GLY A 2 9.81 4.88 -2.96
CA GLY A 2 10.76 5.00 -1.88
C GLY A 2 11.23 3.64 -1.38
N ASP A 3 11.04 3.36 -0.10
CA ASP A 3 11.44 2.11 0.54
C ASP A 3 10.31 1.06 0.58
N SER A 4 9.19 1.26 -0.14
CA SER A 4 8.02 0.38 -0.05
C SER A 4 8.36 -1.07 -0.37
N LEU A 5 9.11 -1.31 -1.45
CA LEU A 5 9.48 -2.66 -1.84
C LEU A 5 10.40 -3.31 -0.81
N ALA A 6 11.36 -2.56 -0.27
CA ALA A 6 12.25 -3.05 0.78
C ALA A 6 11.46 -3.41 2.04
N ARG A 7 10.45 -2.63 2.38
CA ARG A 7 9.58 -2.91 3.53
C ARG A 7 8.77 -4.18 3.33
N ILE A 8 8.22 -4.41 2.12
CA ILE A 8 7.50 -5.65 1.82
C ILE A 8 8.44 -6.85 1.90
N ARG A 9 9.66 -6.72 1.40
CA ARG A 9 10.67 -7.78 1.49
C ARG A 9 11.05 -8.10 2.94
N ALA A 10 10.96 -7.12 3.83
CA ALA A 10 11.25 -7.29 5.25
C ALA A 10 10.08 -7.89 6.04
N PHE A 11 8.90 -8.02 5.45
CA PHE A 11 7.78 -8.69 6.09
C PHE A 11 8.13 -10.16 6.39
N HIS A 12 7.51 -10.72 7.41
CA HIS A 12 7.60 -12.16 7.64
C HIS A 12 7.17 -12.89 6.36
N THR A 13 7.72 -14.08 6.12
CA THR A 13 7.54 -14.82 4.87
C THR A 13 6.08 -14.99 4.48
N ASP A 14 5.21 -15.36 5.42
CA ASP A 14 3.78 -15.55 5.17
C ASP A 14 3.12 -14.27 4.68
N ALA A 15 3.40 -13.15 5.33
CA ALA A 15 2.84 -11.84 4.96
C ALA A 15 3.43 -11.32 3.66
N ARG A 16 4.71 -11.57 3.41
CA ARG A 16 5.37 -11.17 2.16
C ARG A 16 4.75 -11.87 0.96
N GLN A 17 4.50 -13.17 1.08
CA GLN A 17 3.86 -13.95 0.01
C GLN A 17 2.43 -13.46 -0.26
N ASP A 18 1.67 -13.21 0.79
CA ASP A 18 0.31 -12.70 0.64
C ASP A 18 0.31 -11.29 0.04
N ALA A 19 1.21 -10.41 0.48
CA ALA A 19 1.34 -9.07 -0.10
C ALA A 19 1.61 -9.15 -1.61
N GLY A 20 2.53 -10.00 -2.03
CA GLY A 20 2.83 -10.20 -3.44
C GLY A 20 1.61 -10.71 -4.21
N PHE A 21 0.86 -11.65 -3.65
CA PHE A 21 -0.35 -12.17 -4.25
C PHE A 21 -1.43 -11.09 -4.41
N GLN A 22 -1.63 -10.27 -3.37
CA GLN A 22 -2.64 -9.20 -3.41
C GLN A 22 -2.27 -8.11 -4.41
N ILE A 23 -1.00 -7.73 -4.47
CA ILE A 23 -0.52 -6.74 -5.44
C ILE A 23 -0.69 -7.28 -6.86
N ASP A 24 -0.40 -8.55 -7.09
CA ASP A 24 -0.59 -9.19 -8.40
C ASP A 24 -2.05 -9.13 -8.83
N LYS A 25 -2.99 -9.39 -7.91
CA LYS A 25 -4.44 -9.25 -8.20
C LYS A 25 -4.76 -7.84 -8.67
N VAL A 26 -4.26 -6.82 -7.99
CA VAL A 26 -4.51 -5.42 -8.37
C VAL A 26 -3.92 -5.13 -9.76
N GLN A 27 -2.73 -5.62 -10.06
CA GLN A 27 -2.11 -5.46 -11.36
C GLN A 27 -2.92 -6.09 -12.49
N ARG A 28 -3.68 -7.14 -12.19
CA ARG A 28 -4.57 -7.81 -13.14
C ARG A 28 -5.96 -7.16 -13.22
N GLY A 29 -6.17 -6.04 -12.52
CA GLY A 29 -7.46 -5.34 -12.51
C GLY A 29 -8.47 -5.91 -11.53
N GLU A 30 -8.05 -6.80 -10.63
CA GLU A 30 -8.91 -7.37 -9.60
C GLU A 30 -8.78 -6.62 -8.29
N ASN A 31 -9.77 -6.74 -7.41
CA ASN A 31 -9.67 -6.16 -6.07
C ASN A 31 -8.88 -7.11 -5.16
N PRO A 32 -8.11 -6.57 -4.19
CA PRO A 32 -7.53 -7.38 -3.15
C PRO A 32 -8.61 -8.08 -2.33
N ASP A 33 -8.25 -9.13 -1.60
CA ASP A 33 -9.20 -9.88 -0.78
C ASP A 33 -9.80 -9.02 0.33
N GLU A 34 -8.98 -8.17 0.97
CA GLU A 34 -9.43 -7.28 2.03
C GLU A 34 -8.75 -5.92 1.85
N TRP A 35 -9.55 -4.86 1.71
CA TRP A 35 -9.03 -3.52 1.47
C TRP A 35 -10.00 -2.45 1.95
N LYS A 36 -9.47 -1.24 2.09
CA LYS A 36 -10.25 -0.06 2.50
C LYS A 36 -9.80 1.14 1.68
N SER A 37 -10.77 1.99 1.29
CA SER A 37 -10.45 3.29 0.70
C SER A 37 -9.77 4.19 1.73
N MET A 38 -8.73 4.90 1.30
CA MET A 38 -7.98 5.84 2.13
C MET A 38 -8.09 7.24 1.56
N LYS A 39 -9.31 7.80 1.59
CA LYS A 39 -9.60 9.13 1.03
C LYS A 39 -8.82 10.25 1.73
N THR A 40 -8.48 10.05 3.00
CA THR A 40 -7.66 11.02 3.75
C THR A 40 -6.26 11.16 3.18
N ILE A 41 -5.77 10.16 2.46
CA ILE A 41 -4.48 10.23 1.76
C ILE A 41 -4.68 10.85 0.39
N GLY A 42 -5.67 10.39 -0.36
CA GLY A 42 -5.96 10.92 -1.67
C GLY A 42 -7.00 10.09 -2.41
N LYS A 43 -7.52 10.64 -3.49
CA LYS A 43 -8.50 9.98 -4.34
C LYS A 43 -7.84 8.78 -5.04
N GLY A 44 -8.49 7.63 -5.00
CA GLY A 44 -8.00 6.41 -5.64
C GLY A 44 -6.99 5.65 -4.80
N VAL A 45 -6.67 6.13 -3.60
CA VAL A 45 -5.75 5.45 -2.69
C VAL A 45 -6.50 4.41 -1.88
N ARG A 46 -5.92 3.21 -1.77
CA ARG A 46 -6.49 2.10 -1.03
C ARG A 46 -5.44 1.49 -0.12
N GLU A 47 -5.92 0.85 0.94
CA GLU A 47 -5.09 0.11 1.89
C GLU A 47 -5.44 -1.37 1.79
N ILE A 48 -4.49 -2.20 1.40
CA ILE A 48 -4.63 -3.67 1.46
C ILE A 48 -4.38 -4.09 2.90
N ARG A 49 -5.27 -4.93 3.43
CA ARG A 49 -5.15 -5.50 4.77
C ARG A 49 -4.69 -6.94 4.66
N ILE A 50 -3.60 -7.26 5.32
CA ILE A 50 -3.01 -8.59 5.33
C ILE A 50 -3.00 -9.09 6.77
N ARG A 51 -3.62 -10.24 6.99
CA ARG A 51 -3.69 -10.89 8.30
C ARG A 51 -3.02 -12.25 8.21
N GLU A 52 -1.93 -12.39 8.91
CA GLU A 52 -1.19 -13.65 8.95
C GLU A 52 -0.86 -14.03 10.38
N THR A 53 -0.35 -15.25 10.58
CA THR A 53 0.03 -15.73 11.90
C THR A 53 1.07 -14.80 12.55
N SER A 54 1.96 -14.22 11.75
CA SER A 54 3.01 -13.31 12.23
C SER A 54 2.49 -11.91 12.60
N GLY A 55 1.25 -11.56 12.23
CA GLY A 55 0.67 -10.26 12.58
C GLY A 55 -0.17 -9.64 11.48
N HIS A 56 -0.41 -8.36 11.64
CA HIS A 56 -1.19 -7.57 10.70
C HIS A 56 -0.28 -6.64 9.92
N TYR A 57 -0.51 -6.55 8.60
CA TYR A 57 0.30 -5.76 7.69
C TYR A 57 -0.60 -4.92 6.80
N ARG A 58 -0.07 -3.82 6.30
CA ARG A 58 -0.80 -2.92 5.41
C ARG A 58 0.06 -2.55 4.21
N VAL A 59 -0.57 -2.48 3.05
CA VAL A 59 0.05 -1.97 1.82
C VAL A 59 -0.85 -0.87 1.28
N ILE A 60 -0.33 0.35 1.20
CA ILE A 60 -1.06 1.51 0.69
C ILE A 60 -0.65 1.73 -0.75
N TYR A 61 -1.62 1.77 -1.66
CA TYR A 61 -1.36 1.87 -3.09
C TYR A 61 -2.35 2.79 -3.79
N LEU A 62 -1.95 3.25 -4.96
CA LEU A 62 -2.79 4.03 -5.88
C LEU A 62 -3.13 3.17 -7.08
N SER A 63 -4.42 3.05 -7.40
CA SER A 63 -4.90 2.13 -8.44
C SER A 63 -5.64 2.83 -9.59
N ASN A 64 -5.68 4.15 -9.61
CA ASN A 64 -6.42 4.88 -10.64
C ASN A 64 -5.58 5.21 -11.87
N LEU A 65 -4.35 4.73 -11.94
CA LEU A 65 -3.48 4.90 -13.09
C LEU A 65 -3.66 3.71 -14.04
N LYS A 66 -3.75 3.99 -15.34
CA LYS A 66 -3.96 2.97 -16.35
C LYS A 66 -2.77 2.03 -16.41
N ASP A 67 -3.02 0.75 -16.16
CA ASP A 67 -2.04 -0.34 -16.24
C ASP A 67 -0.85 -0.20 -15.27
N VAL A 68 -0.95 0.69 -14.27
CA VAL A 68 0.11 0.92 -13.31
C VAL A 68 -0.44 0.90 -11.89
N VAL A 69 0.20 0.14 -11.02
CA VAL A 69 -0.07 0.12 -9.58
C VAL A 69 1.13 0.72 -8.88
N VAL A 70 0.90 1.79 -8.12
CA VAL A 70 1.97 2.45 -7.37
C VAL A 70 1.81 2.15 -5.88
N VAL A 71 2.77 1.45 -5.31
CA VAL A 71 2.80 1.21 -3.86
C VAL A 71 3.43 2.42 -3.19
N LEU A 72 2.63 3.12 -2.40
CA LEU A 72 3.07 4.34 -1.71
C LEU A 72 3.80 4.02 -0.42
N HIS A 73 3.33 3.01 0.31
CA HIS A 73 3.90 2.64 1.61
C HIS A 73 3.47 1.23 2.01
N ALA A 74 4.31 0.56 2.77
CA ALA A 74 4.00 -0.76 3.32
C ALA A 74 4.58 -0.87 4.73
N PHE A 75 3.84 -1.48 5.66
CA PHE A 75 4.29 -1.54 7.05
C PHE A 75 3.56 -2.65 7.80
N GLN A 76 4.19 -3.11 8.89
CA GLN A 76 3.53 -3.99 9.86
C GLN A 76 2.75 -3.13 10.84
N LYS A 77 1.47 -3.45 11.02
CA LYS A 77 0.59 -2.67 11.88
C LYS A 77 0.72 -3.17 13.33
N THR A 78 1.11 -2.26 14.22
CA THR A 78 1.30 -2.56 15.64
C THR A 78 0.29 -1.83 16.54
N THR A 79 -0.64 -1.06 15.95
CA THR A 79 -1.66 -0.29 16.66
C THR A 79 -3.03 -0.57 16.06
N LEU A 80 -4.11 -0.21 16.78
CA LEU A 80 -5.49 -0.40 16.30
C LEU A 80 -5.79 0.41 15.04
N LYS A 81 -5.23 1.61 14.94
CA LYS A 81 -5.42 2.48 13.78
C LYS A 81 -4.11 2.66 13.04
N THR A 82 -4.19 2.93 11.73
CA THR A 82 -3.03 3.33 10.96
C THR A 82 -2.44 4.60 11.56
N ARG A 83 -1.14 4.59 11.85
CA ARG A 83 -0.48 5.74 12.49
C ARG A 83 -0.47 6.95 11.56
N LYS A 84 -0.57 8.14 12.16
CA LYS A 84 -0.48 9.37 11.40
C LYS A 84 0.81 9.46 10.59
N SER A 85 1.93 8.99 11.15
CA SER A 85 3.22 8.98 10.43
C SER A 85 3.16 8.15 9.16
N ASP A 86 2.46 7.01 9.17
CA ASP A 86 2.29 6.17 7.98
C ASP A 86 1.40 6.86 6.95
N ILE A 87 0.32 7.50 7.40
CA ILE A 87 -0.58 8.26 6.53
C ILE A 87 0.17 9.43 5.89
N ASP A 88 0.92 10.19 6.68
CA ASP A 88 1.67 11.36 6.20
C ASP A 88 2.73 10.94 5.18
N LEU A 89 3.43 9.84 5.43
CA LEU A 89 4.44 9.33 4.50
C LEU A 89 3.80 8.95 3.15
N ALA A 90 2.68 8.22 3.19
CA ALA A 90 1.97 7.85 1.96
C ALA A 90 1.46 9.09 1.22
N ARG A 91 0.92 10.08 1.94
CA ARG A 91 0.46 11.34 1.36
C ARG A 91 1.60 12.10 0.71
N ASN A 92 2.75 12.20 1.37
CA ASN A 92 3.90 12.91 0.83
C ASN A 92 4.42 12.24 -0.44
N ARG A 93 4.42 10.92 -0.50
CA ARG A 93 4.82 10.18 -1.70
C ARG A 93 3.83 10.39 -2.85
N LEU A 94 2.53 10.41 -2.54
CA LEU A 94 1.51 10.71 -3.54
C LEU A 94 1.70 12.11 -4.11
N LEU A 95 1.95 13.11 -3.28
CA LEU A 95 2.19 14.49 -3.72
C LEU A 95 3.45 14.59 -4.57
N ALA A 96 4.52 13.91 -4.18
CA ALA A 96 5.76 13.90 -4.96
C ALA A 96 5.55 13.31 -6.35
N MET A 97 4.75 12.24 -6.45
CA MET A 97 4.42 11.61 -7.71
C MET A 97 3.60 12.56 -8.60
N ALA A 98 2.58 13.21 -8.04
CA ALA A 98 1.75 14.17 -8.78
C ALA A 98 2.58 15.34 -9.28
N TYR A 99 3.51 15.85 -8.48
CA TYR A 99 4.41 16.93 -8.88
C TYR A 99 5.30 16.52 -10.06
N GLN A 100 5.78 15.29 -10.08
CA GLN A 100 6.60 14.78 -11.20
C GLN A 100 5.78 14.66 -12.46
N ASP A 101 4.51 14.26 -12.36
CA ASP A 101 3.63 14.10 -13.53
C ASP A 101 3.28 15.44 -14.20
N ASP A 102 3.35 16.54 -13.46
CA ASP A 102 3.05 17.88 -13.97
C ASP A 102 4.17 18.47 -14.85
N ARG A 103 5.25 17.75 -15.00
CA ARG A 103 6.35 18.15 -15.87
C ARG A 103 6.17 17.55 -17.25
#